data_1ec3d328c8f1284315fe676f91059f65
#
_entry.id   1ec3d328c8f1284315fe676f91059f65
#
_cell.length_a   1.000
_cell.length_b   1.000
_cell.length_c   1.000
_cell.angle_alpha   90.00
_cell.angle_beta   90.00
_cell.angle_gamma   90.00
#
_symmetry.space_group_name_H-M   'P 1'
#
loop_
_entity.id
_entity.type
_entity.pdbx_description
1 polymer ?
#
loop_
_entity_poly.entity_id
_entity_poly.type
_entity_poly.pdbx_seq_one_letter_code
_entity_poly.pdbx_strand_id
1 'polypeptide(L)' 'MQRGKAFWKGSVRIRVTGREPERFFNLCGHHNITLWDVTEHQGCFEMSLLPEDFFRLLPIRRKSGVLSLIHI' A
#
# COMPACT_ATOMS: atom_id res chain seq x y z
N MET A 1 13.26 3.10 -16.51
CA MET A 1 11.82 2.93 -16.48
C MET A 1 11.37 2.40 -15.16
N GLN A 2 10.48 3.12 -14.56
CA GLN A 2 9.99 2.72 -13.24
C GLN A 2 9.23 1.42 -13.29
N ARG A 3 8.42 1.27 -14.32
CA ARG A 3 7.63 0.07 -14.46
C ARG A 3 8.49 -1.17 -14.63
N GLY A 4 9.56 -1.06 -15.40
CA GLY A 4 10.47 -2.17 -15.59
C GLY A 4 11.15 -2.56 -14.31
N LYS A 5 11.50 -1.58 -13.50
CA LYS A 5 12.14 -1.84 -12.22
C LYS A 5 11.21 -2.60 -11.28
N ALA A 6 9.96 -2.18 -11.20
CA ALA A 6 8.98 -2.88 -10.37
C ALA A 6 8.76 -4.28 -10.87
N PHE A 7 8.72 -4.46 -12.17
CA PHE A 7 8.54 -5.77 -12.78
C PHE A 7 9.66 -6.72 -12.38
N TRP A 8 10.90 -6.24 -12.43
CA TRP A 8 12.05 -7.07 -12.10
C TRP A 8 12.05 -7.50 -10.64
N LYS A 9 11.68 -6.62 -9.76
CA LYS A 9 11.69 -6.93 -8.33
C LYS A 9 10.43 -7.63 -7.88
N GLY A 10 9.47 -7.72 -8.78
CA GLY A 10 8.17 -8.22 -8.43
C GLY A 10 7.37 -7.18 -7.68
N SER A 11 6.25 -7.62 -7.16
CA SER A 11 5.38 -6.72 -6.43
C SER A 11 4.68 -7.48 -5.32
N VAL A 12 4.22 -6.71 -4.34
CA VAL A 12 3.44 -7.25 -3.23
C VAL A 12 2.03 -6.70 -3.40
N ARG A 13 1.04 -7.58 -3.29
CA ARG A 13 -0.36 -7.17 -3.35
C ARG A 13 -0.91 -7.18 -1.93
N ILE A 14 -1.49 -6.07 -1.52
CA ILE A 14 -2.03 -5.96 -0.17
C ILE A 14 -3.49 -5.56 -0.22
N ARG A 15 -4.19 -5.90 0.85
CA ARG A 15 -5.57 -5.47 1.07
C ARG A 15 -5.60 -4.63 2.34
N VAL A 16 -6.19 -3.46 2.23
CA VAL A 16 -6.25 -2.51 3.33
C VAL A 16 -7.70 -2.18 3.63
N THR A 17 -8.05 -2.27 4.90
CA THR A 17 -9.36 -1.88 5.39
C THR A 17 -9.17 -0.80 6.43
N GLY A 18 -9.91 0.29 6.30
CA GLY A 18 -9.76 1.38 7.26
C GLY A 18 -10.92 2.33 7.18
N ARG A 19 -11.04 3.16 8.22
CA ARG A 19 -12.11 4.16 8.28
C ARG A 19 -11.75 5.43 7.53
N GLU A 20 -10.47 5.69 7.39
CA GLU A 20 -9.97 6.91 6.77
C GLU A 20 -8.94 6.56 5.71
N PRO A 21 -9.38 6.09 4.55
CA PRO A 21 -8.43 5.67 3.52
C PRO A 21 -7.53 6.81 3.04
N GLU A 22 -8.04 8.04 3.07
CA GLU A 22 -7.21 9.18 2.66
C GLU A 22 -5.99 9.32 3.55
N ARG A 23 -6.15 9.04 4.83
CA ARG A 23 -5.03 9.13 5.77
C ARG A 23 -3.94 8.13 5.40
N PHE A 24 -4.35 6.93 5.03
CA PHE A 24 -3.40 5.91 4.61
C PHE A 24 -2.65 6.34 3.35
N PHE A 25 -3.39 6.83 2.36
CA PHE A 25 -2.75 7.25 1.11
C PHE A 25 -1.82 8.43 1.32
N ASN A 26 -2.22 9.37 2.17
CA ASN A 26 -1.37 10.52 2.47
C ASN A 26 -0.09 10.09 3.17
N LEU A 27 -0.19 9.13 4.08
CA LEU A 27 0.97 8.64 4.79
C LEU A 27 1.93 7.96 3.85
N CYS A 28 1.41 7.15 2.92
CA CYS A 28 2.24 6.51 1.91
C CYS A 28 2.96 7.55 1.07
N GLY A 29 2.25 8.62 0.68
CA GLY A 29 2.88 9.69 -0.08
C GLY A 29 3.99 10.38 0.69
N HIS A 30 3.78 10.59 1.98
CA HIS A 30 4.80 11.20 2.83
C HIS A 30 6.07 10.37 2.89
N HIS A 31 5.94 9.07 2.83
CA HIS A 31 7.08 8.16 2.93
C HIS A 31 7.59 7.72 1.57
N ASN A 32 7.12 8.35 0.52
CA ASN A 32 7.54 8.04 -0.85
C ASN A 32 7.27 6.59 -1.22
N ILE A 33 6.17 6.06 -0.74
CA ILE A 33 5.74 4.72 -1.09
C ILE A 33 4.82 4.82 -2.31
N THR A 34 5.20 4.17 -3.40
CA THR A 34 4.43 4.19 -4.63
C THR A 34 3.44 3.04 -4.65
N LEU A 35 2.18 3.36 -4.88
CA LEU A 35 1.11 2.39 -4.98
C LEU A 35 0.57 2.39 -6.40
N TRP A 36 0.21 1.20 -6.90
CA TRP A 36 -0.41 1.12 -8.22
C TRP A 36 -1.45 -0.01 -8.24
N ASP A 37 -2.25 -0.04 -9.31
CA ASP A 37 -3.35 -0.99 -9.46
C ASP A 37 -4.27 -0.96 -8.26
N VAL A 38 -4.64 0.24 -7.85
CA VAL A 38 -5.50 0.42 -6.68
C VAL A 38 -6.94 0.15 -7.10
N THR A 39 -7.58 -0.78 -6.41
CA THR A 39 -8.99 -1.08 -6.62
C THR A 39 -9.71 -1.02 -5.29
N GLU A 40 -11.01 -0.77 -5.35
CA GLU A 40 -11.83 -0.65 -4.15
C GLU A 40 -13.01 -1.58 -4.25
N HIS A 41 -13.30 -2.29 -3.16
CA HIS A 41 -14.45 -3.16 -3.02
C HIS A 41 -15.03 -2.98 -1.63
N GLN A 42 -16.19 -2.30 -1.55
CA GLN A 42 -16.95 -2.23 -0.31
C GLN A 42 -16.10 -1.79 0.88
N GLY A 43 -15.34 -0.72 0.68
CA GLY A 43 -14.53 -0.18 1.75
C GLY A 43 -13.19 -0.85 1.95
N CYS A 44 -12.90 -1.88 1.19
CA CYS A 44 -11.59 -2.53 1.18
C CYS A 44 -10.84 -2.10 -0.06
N PHE A 45 -9.57 -1.78 0.11
CA PHE A 45 -8.72 -1.37 -1.00
C PHE A 45 -7.66 -2.43 -1.23
N GLU A 46 -7.45 -2.79 -2.49
CA GLU A 46 -6.36 -3.67 -2.88
C GLU A 46 -5.41 -2.88 -3.75
N MET A 47 -4.13 -3.07 -3.54
CA MET A 47 -3.14 -2.31 -4.26
C MET A 47 -1.82 -3.05 -4.31
N SER A 48 -0.98 -2.63 -5.22
CA SER A 48 0.34 -3.22 -5.38
C SER A 48 1.40 -2.21 -4.97
N LEU A 49 2.50 -2.72 -4.46
CA LEU A 49 3.64 -1.88 -4.11
C LEU A 49 4.91 -2.73 -4.18
N LEU A 50 6.05 -2.07 -4.11
CA LEU A 50 7.32 -2.77 -4.10
C LEU A 50 7.51 -3.50 -2.78
N PRO A 51 8.18 -4.66 -2.79
CA PRO A 51 8.44 -5.39 -1.54
C PRO A 51 9.17 -4.55 -0.51
N GLU A 52 10.15 -3.76 -0.93
CA GLU A 52 10.87 -2.90 0.01
C GLU A 52 9.96 -1.86 0.64
N ASP A 53 9.00 -1.36 -0.13
CA ASP A 53 8.03 -0.40 0.41
C ASP A 53 7.06 -1.07 1.36
N PHE A 54 6.73 -2.32 1.11
CA PHE A 54 5.88 -3.07 2.01
C PHE A 54 6.52 -3.15 3.40
N PHE A 55 7.82 -3.45 3.47
CA PHE A 55 8.51 -3.51 4.75
C PHE A 55 8.58 -2.14 5.42
N ARG A 56 8.67 -1.07 4.64
CA ARG A 56 8.67 0.28 5.20
C ARG A 56 7.29 0.64 5.75
N LEU A 57 6.25 0.09 5.15
CA LEU A 57 4.89 0.37 5.55
C LEU A 57 4.52 -0.27 6.88
N LEU A 58 5.03 -1.46 7.15
CA LEU A 58 4.63 -2.21 8.33
C LEU A 58 4.79 -1.45 9.64
N PRO A 59 5.93 -0.78 9.91
CA PRO A 59 6.07 -0.08 11.19
C PRO A 59 5.20 1.15 11.32
N ILE A 60 4.70 1.69 10.21
CA ILE A 60 3.90 2.92 10.27
C ILE A 60 2.41 2.65 10.06
N ARG A 61 2.02 1.40 9.90
CA ARG A 61 0.63 1.09 9.54
C ARG A 61 -0.36 1.56 10.59
N ARG A 62 0.05 1.58 11.85
CA ARG A 62 -0.85 2.02 12.92
C ARG A 62 -1.20 3.50 12.80
N LYS A 63 -0.26 4.30 12.34
CA LYS A 63 -0.47 5.74 12.18
C LYS A 63 -1.36 6.04 10.98
N SER A 64 -1.53 5.08 10.12
CA SER A 64 -2.23 5.29 8.86
C SER A 64 -3.75 5.22 8.98
N GLY A 65 -4.27 4.85 10.16
CA GLY A 65 -5.71 4.75 10.34
C GLY A 65 -6.31 3.49 9.76
N VAL A 66 -5.50 2.52 9.35
CA VAL A 66 -6.04 1.28 8.82
C VAL A 66 -6.46 0.36 9.96
N LEU A 67 -7.55 -0.39 9.74
CA LEU A 67 -8.01 -1.40 10.67
C LEU A 67 -7.32 -2.72 10.40
N SER A 68 -6.98 -2.97 9.16
CA SER A 68 -6.42 -4.25 8.76
C SER A 68 -5.54 -4.04 7.54
N LEU A 69 -4.40 -4.69 7.53
CA LEU A 69 -3.50 -4.71 6.37
C LEU A 69 -3.06 -6.14 6.19
N ILE A 70 -3.43 -6.73 5.07
CA ILE A 70 -3.19 -8.13 4.79
C ILE A 70 -2.41 -8.27 3.50
N HIS A 71 -1.35 -9.07 3.54
CA HIS A 71 -0.61 -9.44 2.35
C HIS A 71 -1.35 -10.57 1.65
N ILE A 72 -1.72 -10.33 0.42
CA ILE A 72 -2.45 -11.31 -0.37
C ILE A 72 -1.50 -12.25 -1.09
#